data_6d10e4eea09ac088c2288e753f21ba71
#
_entry.id   6d10e4eea09ac088c2288e753f21ba71
#
_cell.length_a   1.000
_cell.length_b   1.000
_cell.length_c   1.000
_cell.angle_alpha   90.00
_cell.angle_beta   90.00
_cell.angle_gamma   90.00
#
_symmetry.space_group_name_H-M   'P 1'
#
loop_
_entity.id
_entity.type
_entity.pdbx_description
1 polymer ?
#
loop_
_entity_poly.entity_id
_entity_poly.type
_entity_poly.pdbx_seq_one_letter_code
_entity_poly.pdbx_strand_id
1 'polypeptide(L)'
;MSLIIVYADGACRGNPGPMAIGASIQTAEGVELSTVSALLGQGTNNLAEYGAAIAGVRKAIEYGTDAIELRMDSQLVVKQLTGEFQIRKADLKPLLNELLTLIGQYKAWSVTHVRREQNQRADELANLAYGY
;
A
#
# COMPACT_ATOMS: atom_id res chain seq x y z
N MET A 1 -11.67 14.23 -14.42
CA MET A 1 -10.81 14.12 -13.22
C MET A 1 -9.77 13.04 -13.46
N SER A 2 -8.51 13.36 -13.25
CA SER A 2 -7.44 12.38 -13.46
C SER A 2 -7.35 11.41 -12.29
N LEU A 3 -7.12 10.14 -12.58
CA LEU A 3 -7.08 9.07 -11.59
C LEU A 3 -5.74 8.33 -11.68
N ILE A 4 -5.13 8.06 -10.53
CA ILE A 4 -3.97 7.16 -10.44
C ILE A 4 -4.36 5.95 -9.58
N ILE A 5 -3.84 4.78 -9.93
CA ILE A 5 -4.13 3.54 -9.22
C ILE A 5 -2.83 3.04 -8.59
N VAL A 6 -2.91 2.65 -7.33
CA VAL A 6 -1.78 2.09 -6.58
C VAL A 6 -2.15 0.69 -6.11
N TYR A 7 -1.39 -0.29 -6.56
CA TYR A 7 -1.41 -1.64 -5.99
C TYR A 7 -0.27 -1.73 -4.98
N ALA A 8 -0.57 -2.20 -3.76
CA ALA A 8 0.45 -2.29 -2.71
C ALA A 8 0.36 -3.63 -1.98
N ASP A 9 1.51 -4.16 -1.58
CA ASP A 9 1.62 -5.41 -0.84
C ASP A 9 2.84 -5.37 0.08
N GLY A 10 2.67 -5.86 1.30
CA GLY A 10 3.75 -6.01 2.27
C GLY A 10 4.02 -7.47 2.55
N ALA A 11 5.26 -7.80 2.77
CA ALA A 11 5.71 -9.16 3.10
C ALA A 11 6.55 -9.14 4.37
N CYS A 12 6.51 -10.26 5.10
CA CYS A 12 7.32 -10.44 6.29
C CYS A 12 7.79 -11.90 6.34
N ARG A 13 9.10 -12.10 6.41
CA ARG A 13 9.68 -13.44 6.53
C ARG A 13 9.81 -13.80 8.00
N GLY A 14 8.86 -14.62 8.50
CA GLY A 14 8.61 -14.76 9.91
C GLY A 14 7.69 -13.63 10.36
N ASN A 15 7.06 -13.74 11.50
CA ASN A 15 6.11 -12.73 11.99
C ASN A 15 6.24 -12.64 13.52
N PRO A 16 7.18 -11.82 14.06
CA PRO A 16 7.97 -10.79 13.38
C PRO A 16 9.14 -11.32 12.57
N GLY A 17 9.68 -10.46 11.69
CA GLY A 17 10.84 -10.78 10.87
C GLY A 17 11.17 -9.64 9.91
N PRO A 18 12.09 -9.88 8.94
CA PRO A 18 12.44 -8.87 7.96
C PRO A 18 11.27 -8.59 7.02
N MET A 19 10.94 -7.31 6.87
CA MET A 19 9.82 -6.84 6.05
C MET A 19 10.30 -6.36 4.68
N ALA A 20 9.45 -6.57 3.67
CA ALA A 20 9.62 -5.98 2.35
C ALA A 20 8.31 -5.38 1.88
N ILE A 21 8.40 -4.35 1.05
CA ILE A 21 7.23 -3.68 0.48
C ILE A 21 7.33 -3.63 -1.03
N GLY A 22 6.18 -3.70 -1.68
CA GLY A 22 6.05 -3.56 -3.11
C GLY A 22 4.84 -2.73 -3.45
N ALA A 23 4.96 -1.88 -4.46
CA ALA A 23 3.84 -1.12 -4.99
C ALA A 23 4.02 -0.86 -6.47
N SER A 24 2.91 -0.91 -7.21
CA SER A 24 2.86 -0.56 -8.63
C SER A 24 1.94 0.62 -8.80
N ILE A 25 2.46 1.69 -9.38
CA ILE A 25 1.72 2.92 -9.61
C ILE A 25 1.33 2.94 -11.08
N GLN A 26 0.04 3.01 -11.37
CA GLN A 26 -0.50 2.82 -12.71
C GLN A 26 -1.49 3.93 -13.08
N THR A 27 -1.62 4.15 -14.39
CA THR A 27 -2.73 4.95 -14.91
C THR A 27 -4.04 4.21 -14.76
N ALA A 28 -5.16 4.92 -14.95
CA ALA A 28 -6.49 4.30 -14.96
C ALA A 28 -6.62 3.20 -16.03
N GLU A 29 -5.85 3.29 -17.11
CA GLU A 29 -5.84 2.31 -18.20
C GLU A 29 -4.92 1.13 -17.93
N GLY A 30 -4.22 1.12 -16.79
CA GLY A 30 -3.37 0.01 -16.39
C GLY A 30 -1.92 0.09 -16.84
N VAL A 31 -1.48 1.25 -17.31
CA VAL A 31 -0.06 1.46 -17.67
C VAL A 31 0.75 1.74 -16.41
N GLU A 32 1.76 0.91 -16.16
CA GLU A 32 2.64 1.10 -15.00
C GLU A 32 3.57 2.29 -15.21
N LEU A 33 3.49 3.27 -14.32
CA LEU A 33 4.29 4.49 -14.36
C LEU A 33 5.55 4.39 -13.52
N SER A 34 5.45 3.74 -12.35
CA SER A 34 6.60 3.55 -11.46
C SER A 34 6.32 2.42 -10.49
N THR A 35 7.37 1.98 -9.81
CA THR A 35 7.29 0.88 -8.85
C THR A 35 8.03 1.24 -7.57
N VAL A 36 7.64 0.56 -6.48
CA VAL A 36 8.37 0.54 -5.22
C VAL A 36 8.73 -0.92 -4.93
N SER A 37 9.98 -1.16 -4.58
CA SER A 37 10.46 -2.47 -4.14
C SER A 37 11.59 -2.20 -3.14
N ALA A 38 11.34 -2.44 -1.85
CA ALA A 38 12.29 -2.06 -0.81
C ALA A 38 12.15 -2.92 0.44
N LEU A 39 13.28 -3.10 1.13
CA LEU A 39 13.27 -3.66 2.48
C LEU A 39 12.86 -2.58 3.48
N LEU A 40 12.14 -2.97 4.53
CA LEU A 40 11.60 -2.03 5.52
C LEU A 40 12.07 -2.33 6.94
N GLY A 41 13.09 -3.15 7.12
CA GLY A 41 13.59 -3.51 8.45
C GLY A 41 12.80 -4.65 9.07
N GLN A 42 12.79 -4.73 10.39
CA GLN A 42 12.12 -5.79 11.14
C GLN A 42 10.73 -5.36 11.59
N GLY A 43 9.76 -6.26 11.49
CA GLY A 43 8.42 -5.98 11.97
C GLY A 43 7.46 -7.12 11.73
N THR A 44 6.18 -6.80 11.56
CA THR A 44 5.10 -7.77 11.39
C THR A 44 4.48 -7.63 10.00
N ASN A 45 3.65 -8.61 9.62
CA ASN A 45 2.90 -8.54 8.37
C ASN A 45 2.07 -7.26 8.27
N ASN A 46 1.40 -6.88 9.36
CA ASN A 46 0.53 -5.69 9.35
C ASN A 46 1.33 -4.40 9.18
N LEU A 47 2.50 -4.31 9.83
CA LEU A 47 3.40 -3.16 9.64
C LEU A 47 3.89 -3.08 8.20
N ALA A 48 4.24 -4.21 7.59
CA ALA A 48 4.67 -4.27 6.20
C ALA A 48 3.57 -3.82 5.25
N GLU A 49 2.33 -4.26 5.48
CA GLU A 49 1.18 -3.87 4.66
C GLU A 49 0.93 -2.36 4.71
N TYR A 50 0.95 -1.76 5.91
CA TYR A 50 0.86 -0.31 6.04
C TYR A 50 2.02 0.41 5.38
N GLY A 51 3.23 -0.10 5.56
CA GLY A 51 4.42 0.46 4.95
C GLY A 51 4.35 0.49 3.42
N ALA A 52 3.83 -0.58 2.82
CA ALA A 52 3.64 -0.66 1.38
C ALA A 52 2.63 0.38 0.88
N ALA A 53 1.50 0.50 1.58
CA ALA A 53 0.46 1.48 1.23
C ALA A 53 0.99 2.90 1.32
N ILE A 54 1.70 3.22 2.40
CA ILE A 54 2.29 4.56 2.60
C ILE A 54 3.29 4.89 1.49
N ALA A 55 4.21 3.96 1.20
CA ALA A 55 5.22 4.16 0.17
C ALA A 55 4.60 4.32 -1.22
N GLY A 56 3.59 3.51 -1.52
CA GLY A 56 2.89 3.57 -2.81
C GLY A 56 2.14 4.89 -3.00
N VAL A 57 1.39 5.31 -2.00
CA VAL A 57 0.64 6.58 -2.06
C VAL A 57 1.61 7.76 -2.15
N ARG A 58 2.69 7.73 -1.36
CA ARG A 58 3.71 8.79 -1.40
C ARG A 58 4.35 8.90 -2.78
N LYS A 59 4.66 7.78 -3.41
CA LYS A 59 5.21 7.76 -4.77
C LYS A 59 4.21 8.31 -5.79
N ALA A 60 2.94 7.97 -5.65
CA ALA A 60 1.88 8.41 -6.56
C ALA A 60 1.64 9.92 -6.51
N ILE A 61 1.91 10.56 -5.38
CA ILE A 61 1.73 12.03 -5.24
C ILE A 61 2.56 12.79 -6.28
N GLU A 62 3.70 12.24 -6.67
CA GLU A 62 4.60 12.87 -7.66
C GLU A 62 3.92 13.12 -9.01
N TYR A 63 2.86 12.40 -9.33
CA TYR A 63 2.16 12.52 -10.62
C TYR A 63 1.07 13.58 -10.63
N GLY A 64 0.71 14.12 -9.46
CA GLY A 64 -0.20 15.27 -9.37
C GLY A 64 -1.62 15.01 -9.85
N THR A 65 -2.15 13.78 -9.74
CA THR A 65 -3.52 13.48 -10.16
C THR A 65 -4.55 14.00 -9.16
N ASP A 66 -5.79 14.21 -9.62
CA ASP A 66 -6.88 14.66 -8.75
C ASP A 66 -7.37 13.57 -7.81
N ALA A 67 -7.42 12.33 -8.31
CA ALA A 67 -7.98 11.20 -7.58
C ALA A 67 -6.99 10.05 -7.50
N ILE A 68 -7.13 9.25 -6.46
CA ILE A 68 -6.33 8.03 -6.24
C ILE A 68 -7.23 6.89 -5.81
N GLU A 69 -6.93 5.70 -6.31
CA GLU A 69 -7.50 4.45 -5.82
C GLU A 69 -6.38 3.55 -5.34
N LEU A 70 -6.40 3.21 -4.04
CA LEU A 70 -5.47 2.25 -3.45
C LEU A 70 -6.10 0.86 -3.48
N ARG A 71 -5.39 -0.11 -4.04
CA ARG A 71 -5.84 -1.51 -4.14
C ARG A 71 -4.90 -2.40 -3.35
N MET A 72 -5.47 -3.17 -2.43
CA MET A 72 -4.70 -4.08 -1.57
C MET A 72 -5.48 -5.36 -1.32
N ASP A 73 -4.75 -6.45 -1.07
CA ASP A 73 -5.35 -7.70 -0.64
C ASP A 73 -5.37 -7.87 0.89
N SER A 74 -4.90 -6.87 1.64
CA SER A 74 -5.00 -6.83 3.08
C SER A 74 -6.36 -6.30 3.52
N GLN A 75 -7.24 -7.17 3.98
CA GLN A 75 -8.53 -6.75 4.53
C GLN A 75 -8.36 -5.83 5.73
N LEU A 76 -7.35 -6.08 6.55
CA LEU A 76 -7.11 -5.28 7.75
C LEU A 76 -6.89 -3.81 7.40
N VAL A 77 -5.94 -3.53 6.49
CA VAL A 77 -5.62 -2.16 6.10
C VAL A 77 -6.82 -1.50 5.43
N VAL A 78 -7.45 -2.19 4.48
CA VAL A 78 -8.61 -1.65 3.75
C VAL A 78 -9.73 -1.29 4.71
N LYS A 79 -10.08 -2.19 5.64
CA LYS A 79 -11.19 -1.96 6.56
C LYS A 79 -10.87 -0.96 7.66
N GLN A 80 -9.60 -0.83 8.05
CA GLN A 80 -9.22 0.24 8.98
C GLN A 80 -9.26 1.61 8.29
N LEU A 81 -8.88 1.69 7.02
CA LEU A 81 -8.97 2.94 6.25
C LEU A 81 -10.42 3.39 6.05
N THR A 82 -11.34 2.46 5.82
CA THR A 82 -12.75 2.77 5.62
C THR A 82 -13.49 2.99 6.94
N GLY A 83 -12.85 2.71 8.08
CA GLY A 83 -13.46 2.85 9.39
C GLY A 83 -14.29 1.63 9.84
N GLU A 84 -14.35 0.57 9.04
CA GLU A 84 -15.07 -0.64 9.41
C GLU A 84 -14.42 -1.39 10.56
N PHE A 85 -13.07 -1.38 10.63
CA PHE A 85 -12.32 -1.98 11.72
C PHE A 85 -11.63 -0.91 12.53
N GLN A 86 -11.73 -1.02 13.86
CA GLN A 86 -10.97 -0.16 14.75
C GLN A 86 -9.54 -0.68 14.90
N ILE A 87 -8.60 0.25 15.01
CA ILE A 87 -7.22 -0.09 15.38
C ILE A 87 -7.15 -0.34 16.87
N ARG A 88 -6.68 -1.54 17.23
CA ARG A 88 -6.46 -1.92 18.62
C ARG A 88 -4.99 -1.92 19.00
N LYS A 89 -4.09 -2.10 18.01
CA LYS A 89 -2.65 -2.12 18.25
C LYS A 89 -2.08 -0.72 18.14
N ALA A 90 -1.40 -0.27 19.20
CA ALA A 90 -0.85 1.08 19.26
C ALA A 90 0.21 1.35 18.18
N ASP A 91 0.93 0.31 17.73
CA ASP A 91 1.96 0.46 16.71
C ASP A 91 1.42 0.71 15.31
N LEU A 92 0.15 0.35 15.04
CA LEU A 92 -0.50 0.58 13.75
C LEU A 92 -1.15 1.97 13.65
N LYS A 93 -1.51 2.55 14.77
CA LYS A 93 -2.27 3.80 14.80
C LYS A 93 -1.52 4.98 14.12
N PRO A 94 -0.23 5.22 14.41
CA PRO A 94 0.48 6.28 13.70
C PRO A 94 0.61 6.02 12.21
N LEU A 95 0.68 4.76 11.78
CA LEU A 95 0.75 4.40 10.36
C LEU A 95 -0.57 4.68 9.64
N LEU A 96 -1.70 4.35 10.29
CA LEU A 96 -3.01 4.71 9.75
C LEU A 96 -3.15 6.23 9.59
N ASN A 97 -2.72 6.98 10.62
CA ASN A 97 -2.80 8.44 10.59
C ASN A 97 -1.93 9.02 9.46
N GLU A 98 -0.73 8.49 9.26
CA GLU A 98 0.15 8.90 8.17
C GLU A 98 -0.47 8.61 6.81
N LEU A 99 -1.02 7.40 6.63
CA LEU A 99 -1.66 7.01 5.38
C LEU A 99 -2.88 7.89 5.08
N LEU A 100 -3.72 8.16 6.08
CA LEU A 100 -4.87 9.03 5.91
C LEU A 100 -4.46 10.46 5.54
N THR A 101 -3.38 10.97 6.13
CA THR A 101 -2.85 12.29 5.82
C THR A 101 -2.39 12.37 4.36
N LEU A 102 -1.68 11.34 3.90
CA LEU A 102 -1.17 11.29 2.52
C LEU A 102 -2.29 11.15 1.50
N ILE A 103 -3.18 10.18 1.71
CA ILE A 103 -4.25 9.89 0.75
C ILE A 103 -5.30 11.01 0.74
N GLY A 104 -5.50 11.66 1.88
CA GLY A 104 -6.43 12.76 2.02
C GLY A 104 -6.02 14.05 1.31
N GLN A 105 -4.81 14.14 0.78
CA GLN A 105 -4.37 15.28 -0.02
C GLN A 105 -5.03 15.31 -1.40
N TYR A 106 -5.54 14.17 -1.87
CA TYR A 106 -6.24 14.07 -3.14
C TYR A 106 -7.64 14.66 -3.02
N LYS A 107 -8.17 15.18 -4.12
CA LYS A 107 -9.56 15.71 -4.16
C LYS A 107 -10.57 14.60 -3.92
N ALA A 108 -10.25 13.38 -4.41
CA ALA A 108 -11.06 12.20 -4.17
C ALA A 108 -10.16 11.00 -3.98
N TRP A 109 -10.49 10.13 -3.03
CA TRP A 109 -9.73 8.90 -2.85
C TRP A 109 -10.67 7.75 -2.52
N SER A 110 -10.24 6.55 -2.88
CA SER A 110 -10.91 5.32 -2.53
C SER A 110 -9.89 4.24 -2.23
N VAL A 111 -10.32 3.23 -1.49
CA VAL A 111 -9.53 2.03 -1.22
C VAL A 111 -10.39 0.82 -1.56
N THR A 112 -9.81 -0.12 -2.29
CA THR A 112 -10.51 -1.30 -2.77
C THR A 112 -9.76 -2.54 -2.32
N HIS A 113 -10.50 -3.47 -1.70
CA HIS A 113 -9.96 -4.79 -1.41
C HIS A 113 -9.99 -5.62 -2.70
N VAL A 114 -8.83 -6.15 -3.09
CA VAL A 114 -8.72 -7.04 -4.25
C VAL A 114 -8.26 -8.41 -3.76
N ARG A 115 -8.50 -9.44 -4.55
CA ARG A 115 -8.00 -10.77 -4.24
C ARG A 115 -6.51 -10.85 -4.50
N ARG A 116 -5.84 -11.81 -3.85
CA ARG A 116 -4.39 -11.98 -3.96
C ARG A 116 -3.92 -12.14 -5.40
N GLU A 117 -4.66 -12.90 -6.21
CA GLU A 117 -4.33 -13.11 -7.62
C GLU A 117 -4.47 -11.86 -8.47
N GLN A 118 -5.17 -10.85 -7.98
CA GLN A 118 -5.30 -9.55 -8.63
C GLN A 118 -4.22 -8.56 -8.16
N ASN A 119 -3.40 -8.94 -7.19
CA ASN A 119 -2.35 -8.10 -6.61
C ASN A 119 -0.95 -8.69 -6.84
N GLN A 120 -0.79 -9.51 -7.88
CA GLN A 120 0.46 -10.24 -8.14
C GLN A 120 1.65 -9.34 -8.41
N ARG A 121 1.44 -8.20 -9.09
CA ARG A 121 2.55 -7.30 -9.41
C ARG A 121 3.15 -6.70 -8.13
N ALA A 122 2.33 -6.26 -7.19
CA ALA A 122 2.81 -5.71 -5.92
C ALA A 122 3.51 -6.79 -5.08
N ASP A 123 2.95 -8.01 -5.06
CA ASP A 123 3.56 -9.16 -4.38
C ASP A 123 4.94 -9.48 -4.97
N GLU A 124 5.06 -9.52 -6.30
CA GLU A 124 6.32 -9.73 -7.00
C GLU A 124 7.35 -8.66 -6.60
N LEU A 125 6.94 -7.39 -6.57
CA LEU A 125 7.83 -6.29 -6.22
C LEU A 125 8.32 -6.38 -4.77
N ALA A 126 7.44 -6.79 -3.84
CA ALA A 126 7.85 -7.02 -2.45
C ALA A 126 8.88 -8.16 -2.36
N ASN A 127 8.65 -9.26 -3.08
CA ASN A 127 9.57 -10.40 -3.08
C ASN A 127 10.91 -10.05 -3.71
N LEU A 128 10.93 -9.23 -4.76
CA LEU A 128 12.17 -8.77 -5.40
C LEU A 128 13.07 -8.04 -4.40
N ALA A 129 12.51 -7.34 -3.42
CA ALA A 129 13.29 -6.62 -2.42
C ALA A 129 14.16 -7.55 -1.57
N TYR A 130 13.77 -8.83 -1.44
CA TYR A 130 14.59 -9.83 -0.73
C TYR A 130 15.72 -10.41 -1.59
N GLY A 131 15.83 -10.00 -2.85
CA GLY A 131 16.91 -10.44 -3.74
C GLY A 131 16.54 -11.56 -4.70
N TYR A 132 15.28 -11.69 -5.03
CA TYR A 132 14.82 -12.67 -6.01
C TYR A 132 14.82 -12.12 -7.42
#